data_c9d136fae65f18eee5e55fdc06f6c620
#
_entry.id   c9d136fae65f18eee5e55fdc06f6c620
#
_cell.length_a   1.000
_cell.length_b   1.000
_cell.length_c   1.000
_cell.angle_alpha   90.00
_cell.angle_beta   90.00
_cell.angle_gamma   90.00
#
_symmetry.space_group_name_H-M   'P 1'
#
loop_
_entity.id
_entity.type
_entity.pdbx_description
1 polymer ?
#
loop_
_entity_poly.entity_id
_entity_poly.type
_entity_poly.pdbx_seq_one_letter_code
_entity_poly.pdbx_strand_id
1 'polypeptide(L)'
;MYGSSGYHSVQRHAPVPQKPKLIHKVAKFAAAIAAIILLGLWLFLGSFRFMMPGFFSLTGFPFGTRNYLILFQNNYELRPTGGFISNYGVLKFSHGLYAGLEFHDVYGDIDKHDYVEPPLVLATLLKGPGFEGLTFRDANFDPDFPTTKDELIKFYNMTYPDTKIDGVIAADFTFLENMVGLYEPLKVEDYELTKANLFETLSSVVSDIDRHSEEALKNRKNISGEIVKKIIMKTIILPWRISTALDELALAFDEKHVLAAFNRSGLANAFAKRYWDGSTPKSESGDFLAVNDANYGGMKTNRYISHDVTYELNVTGQKDIRGNPVVTAKITENIMHNGIWNIPLSGPYTGYLRTLIPLSSNVTKGGTVKENSSSSIILGELLSIPVGGSASYTYEYTLPEYVWTDGIYNLHIHKQPGTLADHYRVIVHVPQGQSLDSTDFDVRENVAFYETNLLTDQNLSFALLPDENAPRIVSHEITAMNEITIVFNEPLSTDFAADSLNYQITDMDYSDATVKDAIAIINTRVDGSAVILTTTGMTPQEDERYEVILKNLRDFAGNIIIPSPRTLTVIQRDLPVTEATNG
;
A
#
# COMPACT_ATOMS: atom_id res chain seq x y z
N MET A 1 102.65 6.19 -46.41
CA MET A 1 102.55 5.17 -45.36
C MET A 1 101.12 5.10 -44.99
N TYR A 2 100.58 3.98 -45.08
CA TYR A 2 99.27 3.40 -44.77
C TYR A 2 98.21 4.26 -44.12
N GLY A 3 97.10 4.55 -44.88
CA GLY A 3 95.85 5.03 -44.38
C GLY A 3 94.88 3.86 -44.23
N SER A 4 94.20 3.72 -43.02
CA SER A 4 93.17 2.72 -42.76
C SER A 4 91.81 3.31 -43.02
N SER A 5 91.07 2.73 -43.99
CA SER A 5 89.67 3.02 -44.27
C SER A 5 88.77 2.35 -43.24
N GLY A 6 88.02 3.14 -42.44
CA GLY A 6 87.00 2.64 -41.56
C GLY A 6 85.68 2.40 -42.33
N TYR A 7 85.21 1.16 -42.30
CA TYR A 7 83.88 0.81 -42.76
C TYR A 7 82.83 1.12 -41.66
N HIS A 8 81.93 2.09 -41.89
CA HIS A 8 80.73 2.25 -41.12
C HIS A 8 79.67 1.25 -41.56
N SER A 9 79.35 0.27 -40.67
CA SER A 9 78.23 -0.65 -40.85
C SER A 9 76.91 0.07 -40.45
N VAL A 10 76.11 0.36 -41.46
CA VAL A 10 74.73 0.84 -41.26
C VAL A 10 73.86 -0.36 -40.82
N GLN A 11 73.54 -0.44 -39.52
CA GLN A 11 72.52 -1.36 -39.03
C GLN A 11 71.17 -0.92 -39.57
N ARG A 12 70.59 -1.65 -40.52
CA ARG A 12 69.18 -1.53 -40.88
C ARG A 12 68.33 -2.16 -39.81
N HIS A 13 67.63 -1.35 -38.99
CA HIS A 13 66.58 -1.85 -38.13
C HIS A 13 65.47 -2.47 -38.99
N ALA A 14 65.17 -3.74 -38.76
CA ALA A 14 64.01 -4.41 -39.34
C ALA A 14 62.73 -3.71 -38.92
N PRO A 15 61.76 -3.50 -39.82
CA PRO A 15 60.52 -2.86 -39.45
C PRO A 15 59.74 -3.73 -38.40
N VAL A 16 59.38 -3.13 -37.28
CA VAL A 16 58.52 -3.76 -36.26
C VAL A 16 57.22 -4.18 -36.93
N PRO A 17 56.81 -5.45 -36.86
CA PRO A 17 55.57 -5.90 -37.49
C PRO A 17 54.38 -5.15 -36.89
N GLN A 18 53.76 -4.30 -37.73
CA GLN A 18 52.50 -3.66 -37.37
C GLN A 18 51.43 -4.74 -37.22
N LYS A 19 50.85 -4.86 -36.02
CA LYS A 19 49.70 -5.74 -35.77
C LYS A 19 48.64 -5.48 -36.84
N PRO A 20 48.11 -6.50 -37.46
CA PRO A 20 47.27 -6.33 -38.64
C PRO A 20 46.03 -5.51 -38.30
N LYS A 21 45.79 -4.45 -39.10
CA LYS A 21 44.56 -3.59 -39.02
C LYS A 21 43.25 -4.41 -39.06
N LEU A 22 43.32 -5.64 -39.53
CA LEU A 22 42.22 -6.61 -39.58
C LEU A 22 41.73 -7.01 -38.19
N ILE A 23 42.64 -7.27 -37.22
CA ILE A 23 42.25 -7.66 -35.83
C ILE A 23 41.46 -6.54 -35.17
N HIS A 24 41.85 -5.27 -35.38
CA HIS A 24 41.09 -4.13 -34.81
C HIS A 24 39.72 -3.95 -35.45
N LYS A 25 39.56 -4.25 -36.75
CA LYS A 25 38.25 -4.21 -37.42
C LYS A 25 37.35 -5.33 -36.93
N VAL A 26 37.87 -6.55 -36.81
CA VAL A 26 37.13 -7.70 -36.28
C VAL A 26 36.71 -7.46 -34.82
N ALA A 27 37.60 -6.93 -33.97
CA ALA A 27 37.28 -6.60 -32.59
C ALA A 27 36.17 -5.51 -32.46
N LYS A 28 36.23 -4.46 -33.32
CA LYS A 28 35.16 -3.44 -33.35
C LYS A 28 33.82 -4.00 -33.83
N PHE A 29 33.84 -4.88 -34.83
CA PHE A 29 32.64 -5.53 -35.33
C PHE A 29 32.02 -6.47 -34.29
N ALA A 30 32.84 -7.29 -33.62
CA ALA A 30 32.40 -8.13 -32.50
C ALA A 30 31.82 -7.30 -31.33
N ALA A 31 32.48 -6.17 -31.00
CA ALA A 31 31.97 -5.25 -29.97
C ALA A 31 30.62 -4.60 -30.36
N ALA A 32 30.45 -4.25 -31.65
CA ALA A 32 29.18 -3.72 -32.13
C ALA A 32 28.07 -4.75 -32.09
N ILE A 33 28.32 -6.01 -32.46
CA ILE A 33 27.37 -7.11 -32.35
C ILE A 33 27.01 -7.34 -30.89
N ALA A 34 27.99 -7.40 -29.98
CA ALA A 34 27.76 -7.54 -28.55
C ALA A 34 26.90 -6.40 -27.98
N ALA A 35 27.16 -5.15 -28.39
CA ALA A 35 26.37 -4.00 -28.00
C ALA A 35 24.92 -4.09 -28.52
N ILE A 36 24.70 -4.55 -29.74
CA ILE A 36 23.35 -4.76 -30.30
C ILE A 36 22.62 -5.87 -29.53
N ILE A 37 23.29 -6.98 -29.19
CA ILE A 37 22.71 -8.07 -28.40
C ILE A 37 22.36 -7.57 -27.00
N LEU A 38 23.26 -6.82 -26.33
CA LEU A 38 23.01 -6.24 -25.01
C LEU A 38 21.86 -5.23 -25.02
N LEU A 39 21.79 -4.40 -26.09
CA LEU A 39 20.67 -3.47 -26.25
C LEU A 39 19.35 -4.22 -26.50
N GLY A 40 19.37 -5.26 -27.32
CA GLY A 40 18.22 -6.12 -27.56
C GLY A 40 17.74 -6.80 -26.27
N LEU A 41 18.66 -7.35 -25.48
CA LEU A 41 18.36 -7.94 -24.18
C LEU A 41 17.83 -6.89 -23.21
N TRP A 42 18.41 -5.69 -23.18
CA TRP A 42 17.97 -4.58 -22.35
C TRP A 42 16.54 -4.12 -22.70
N LEU A 43 16.22 -4.03 -23.99
CA LEU A 43 14.86 -3.73 -24.44
C LEU A 43 13.88 -4.86 -24.11
N PHE A 44 14.32 -6.11 -24.25
CA PHE A 44 13.52 -7.29 -24.01
C PHE A 44 13.15 -7.49 -22.53
N LEU A 45 14.06 -7.18 -21.60
CA LEU A 45 13.84 -7.35 -20.16
C LEU A 45 12.82 -6.35 -19.57
N GLY A 46 12.42 -5.29 -20.29
CA GLY A 46 11.39 -4.37 -19.82
C GLY A 46 11.62 -3.90 -18.39
N SER A 47 10.65 -4.13 -17.52
CA SER A 47 10.71 -3.78 -16.09
C SER A 47 11.83 -4.50 -15.31
N PHE A 48 12.35 -5.63 -15.82
CA PHE A 48 13.44 -6.39 -15.19
C PHE A 48 14.85 -5.96 -15.58
N ARG A 49 15.02 -4.84 -16.28
CA ARG A 49 16.35 -4.32 -16.70
C ARG A 49 17.33 -4.17 -15.54
N PHE A 50 16.84 -3.83 -14.36
CA PHE A 50 17.65 -3.70 -13.15
C PHE A 50 18.33 -5.02 -12.73
N MET A 51 17.77 -6.17 -13.17
CA MET A 51 18.33 -7.49 -12.87
C MET A 51 19.52 -7.86 -13.75
N MET A 52 19.81 -7.12 -14.83
CA MET A 52 20.92 -7.45 -15.72
C MET A 52 22.26 -7.67 -14.99
N PRO A 53 22.67 -6.80 -14.05
CA PRO A 53 23.90 -7.04 -13.27
C PRO A 53 23.81 -8.29 -12.38
N GLY A 54 22.61 -8.63 -11.92
CA GLY A 54 22.33 -9.79 -11.05
C GLY A 54 22.04 -11.09 -11.80
N PHE A 55 21.80 -11.05 -13.10
CA PHE A 55 21.40 -12.22 -13.90
C PHE A 55 22.35 -13.39 -13.75
N PHE A 56 23.65 -13.16 -13.82
CA PHE A 56 24.67 -14.18 -13.63
C PHE A 56 24.64 -14.75 -12.19
N SER A 57 24.34 -13.91 -11.21
CA SER A 57 24.19 -14.32 -9.82
C SER A 57 22.93 -15.16 -9.62
N LEU A 58 21.82 -14.78 -10.25
CA LEU A 58 20.53 -15.50 -10.18
C LEU A 58 20.62 -16.89 -10.81
N THR A 59 21.26 -17.02 -11.97
CA THR A 59 21.30 -18.27 -12.73
C THR A 59 22.54 -19.12 -12.46
N GLY A 60 23.52 -18.59 -11.71
CA GLY A 60 24.77 -19.29 -11.42
C GLY A 60 25.77 -19.33 -12.60
N PHE A 61 25.54 -18.52 -13.65
CA PHE A 61 26.45 -18.46 -14.78
C PHE A 61 27.84 -17.90 -14.35
N PRO A 62 28.96 -18.39 -14.91
CA PRO A 62 29.06 -19.51 -15.86
C PRO A 62 29.32 -20.88 -15.20
N PHE A 63 29.64 -20.95 -13.90
CA PHE A 63 30.17 -22.19 -13.27
C PHE A 63 29.44 -22.62 -12.00
N GLY A 64 28.25 -22.08 -11.73
CA GLY A 64 27.51 -22.36 -10.49
C GLY A 64 26.16 -23.04 -10.71
N THR A 65 25.64 -23.61 -9.62
CA THR A 65 24.26 -24.05 -9.53
C THR A 65 23.47 -23.12 -8.61
N ARG A 66 22.14 -23.02 -8.80
CA ARG A 66 21.23 -22.28 -7.94
C ARG A 66 19.95 -23.07 -7.77
N ASN A 67 19.48 -23.11 -6.52
CA ASN A 67 18.21 -23.73 -6.19
C ASN A 67 17.34 -22.69 -5.47
N TYR A 68 16.14 -22.49 -5.97
CA TYR A 68 15.14 -21.61 -5.37
C TYR A 68 13.94 -22.42 -4.95
N LEU A 69 13.54 -22.24 -3.69
CA LEU A 69 12.30 -22.79 -3.18
C LEU A 69 11.15 -21.97 -3.73
N ILE A 70 10.24 -22.60 -4.47
CA ILE A 70 9.05 -21.96 -5.02
C ILE A 70 7.87 -22.34 -4.15
N LEU A 71 7.08 -21.37 -3.72
CA LEU A 71 5.85 -21.57 -2.95
C LEU A 71 4.64 -21.26 -3.83
N PHE A 72 3.66 -22.15 -3.79
CA PHE A 72 2.34 -21.91 -4.39
C PHE A 72 1.36 -21.64 -3.26
N GLN A 73 0.91 -20.40 -3.17
CA GLN A 73 0.07 -19.92 -2.09
C GLN A 73 -1.37 -19.76 -2.55
N ASN A 74 -2.32 -20.06 -1.65
CA ASN A 74 -3.73 -19.82 -1.88
C ASN A 74 -4.16 -18.56 -1.12
N ASN A 75 -4.26 -17.43 -1.79
CA ASN A 75 -4.63 -16.17 -1.18
C ASN A 75 -6.14 -16.07 -0.83
N TYR A 76 -6.98 -16.99 -1.29
CA TYR A 76 -8.34 -17.12 -0.77
C TYR A 76 -8.39 -17.76 0.64
N GLU A 77 -7.26 -18.27 1.12
CA GLU A 77 -6.95 -18.61 2.50
C GLU A 77 -5.72 -17.80 2.90
N LEU A 78 -5.94 -16.51 3.15
CA LEU A 78 -4.88 -15.51 3.30
C LEU A 78 -3.94 -15.88 4.46
N ARG A 79 -2.65 -15.67 4.26
CA ARG A 79 -1.61 -15.73 5.28
C ARG A 79 -0.78 -14.44 5.20
N PRO A 80 0.00 -14.10 6.21
CA PRO A 80 0.75 -12.84 6.23
C PRO A 80 1.55 -12.51 4.98
N THR A 81 2.10 -13.51 4.31
CA THR A 81 2.95 -13.33 3.11
C THR A 81 2.28 -13.78 1.81
N GLY A 82 0.95 -13.73 1.73
CA GLY A 82 0.22 -13.93 0.48
C GLY A 82 -0.85 -15.02 0.51
N GLY A 83 -0.67 -16.13 1.23
CA GLY A 83 -1.69 -17.16 1.34
C GLY A 83 -1.19 -18.47 1.94
N PHE A 84 -2.12 -19.39 2.15
CA PHE A 84 -1.80 -20.74 2.62
C PHE A 84 -0.88 -21.47 1.62
N ILE A 85 0.23 -22.00 2.10
CA ILE A 85 1.18 -22.76 1.27
C ILE A 85 0.55 -24.11 0.94
N SER A 86 0.09 -24.28 -0.29
CA SER A 86 -0.58 -25.50 -0.74
C SER A 86 0.39 -26.51 -1.37
N ASN A 87 1.36 -26.00 -2.12
CA ASN A 87 2.39 -26.77 -2.79
C ASN A 87 3.71 -26.01 -2.74
N TYR A 88 4.81 -26.74 -2.90
CA TYR A 88 6.13 -26.16 -3.08
C TYR A 88 6.89 -26.85 -4.21
N GLY A 89 7.95 -26.21 -4.65
CA GLY A 89 8.83 -26.80 -5.66
C GLY A 89 10.26 -26.31 -5.50
N VAL A 90 11.19 -26.95 -6.21
CA VAL A 90 12.59 -26.50 -6.28
C VAL A 90 12.92 -26.18 -7.72
N LEU A 91 13.11 -24.90 -8.00
CA LEU A 91 13.57 -24.38 -9.28
C LEU A 91 15.09 -24.44 -9.32
N LYS A 92 15.63 -25.19 -10.30
CA LYS A 92 17.06 -25.44 -10.42
C LYS A 92 17.65 -24.76 -11.65
N PHE A 93 18.76 -24.06 -11.47
CA PHE A 93 19.63 -23.56 -12.53
C PHE A 93 21.01 -24.22 -12.42
N SER A 94 21.61 -24.51 -13.57
CA SER A 94 22.97 -25.01 -13.66
C SER A 94 23.72 -24.29 -14.77
N HIS A 95 24.86 -23.66 -14.44
CA HIS A 95 25.72 -22.96 -15.39
C HIS A 95 24.97 -21.88 -16.21
N GLY A 96 23.98 -21.23 -15.62
CA GLY A 96 23.17 -20.21 -16.27
C GLY A 96 21.92 -20.72 -17.01
N LEU A 97 21.72 -22.04 -17.09
CA LEU A 97 20.60 -22.64 -17.81
C LEU A 97 19.57 -23.21 -16.82
N TYR A 98 18.31 -23.19 -17.23
CA TYR A 98 17.23 -23.89 -16.52
C TYR A 98 17.52 -25.38 -16.48
N ALA A 99 17.55 -25.95 -15.29
CA ALA A 99 17.87 -27.37 -15.04
C ALA A 99 16.66 -28.18 -14.59
N GLY A 100 15.54 -27.54 -14.26
CA GLY A 100 14.30 -28.22 -13.89
C GLY A 100 13.51 -27.50 -12.81
N LEU A 101 12.27 -27.94 -12.64
CA LEU A 101 11.36 -27.55 -11.56
C LEU A 101 10.67 -28.81 -11.06
N GLU A 102 10.93 -29.15 -9.80
CA GLU A 102 10.29 -30.25 -9.09
C GLU A 102 9.11 -29.72 -8.29
N PHE A 103 7.98 -30.43 -8.29
CA PHE A 103 6.76 -30.06 -7.55
C PHE A 103 6.46 -31.09 -6.48
N HIS A 104 6.05 -30.60 -5.29
CA HIS A 104 5.70 -31.39 -4.14
C HIS A 104 4.46 -30.82 -3.45
N ASP A 105 3.67 -31.68 -2.84
CA ASP A 105 2.58 -31.34 -1.95
C ASP A 105 3.10 -31.12 -0.53
N VAL A 106 2.61 -30.11 0.17
CA VAL A 106 3.03 -29.84 1.56
C VAL A 106 2.61 -30.90 2.55
N TYR A 107 1.54 -31.66 2.28
CA TYR A 107 1.09 -32.76 3.12
C TYR A 107 1.95 -34.06 2.96
N GLY A 108 3.05 -33.95 2.22
CA GLY A 108 4.01 -35.01 2.00
C GLY A 108 5.07 -35.09 3.10
N ASP A 109 6.30 -35.36 2.66
CA ASP A 109 7.40 -35.59 3.59
C ASP A 109 7.91 -34.36 4.31
N ILE A 110 7.67 -33.16 3.75
CA ILE A 110 8.18 -31.92 4.32
C ILE A 110 7.57 -31.56 5.69
N ASP A 111 6.35 -32.00 5.96
CA ASP A 111 5.69 -31.80 7.26
C ASP A 111 6.00 -32.92 8.28
N LYS A 112 6.78 -33.95 7.88
CA LYS A 112 7.20 -35.07 8.75
C LYS A 112 8.53 -34.73 9.43
N HIS A 113 8.50 -33.85 10.39
CA HIS A 113 9.67 -33.41 11.17
C HIS A 113 9.37 -33.46 12.68
N ASP A 114 10.39 -33.28 13.49
CA ASP A 114 10.25 -33.14 14.93
C ASP A 114 9.41 -31.93 15.29
N TYR A 115 8.80 -31.96 16.49
CA TYR A 115 7.96 -30.85 16.99
C TYR A 115 8.71 -29.51 16.97
N VAL A 116 8.08 -28.50 16.36
CA VAL A 116 8.52 -27.12 16.41
C VAL A 116 7.47 -26.31 17.15
N GLU A 117 7.90 -25.56 18.18
CA GLU A 117 7.01 -24.73 18.99
C GLU A 117 6.40 -23.61 18.12
N PRO A 118 5.07 -23.52 18.03
CA PRO A 118 4.40 -22.47 17.30
C PRO A 118 4.38 -21.15 18.10
N PRO A 119 4.31 -20.00 17.43
CA PRO A 119 3.98 -18.74 18.09
C PRO A 119 2.68 -18.84 18.89
N LEU A 120 2.61 -18.20 20.07
CA LEU A 120 1.49 -18.33 21.00
C LEU A 120 0.13 -18.04 20.36
N VAL A 121 0.07 -17.01 19.50
CA VAL A 121 -1.15 -16.63 18.77
C VAL A 121 -1.57 -17.76 17.84
N LEU A 122 -0.65 -18.32 17.08
CA LEU A 122 -0.92 -19.43 16.17
C LEU A 122 -1.37 -20.68 16.94
N ALA A 123 -0.71 -21.01 18.03
CA ALA A 123 -1.11 -22.10 18.93
C ALA A 123 -2.52 -21.90 19.50
N THR A 124 -2.94 -20.64 19.68
CA THR A 124 -4.29 -20.31 20.18
C THR A 124 -5.34 -20.52 19.10
N LEU A 125 -5.05 -20.13 17.85
CA LEU A 125 -5.99 -20.19 16.73
C LEU A 125 -6.13 -21.60 16.14
N LEU A 126 -5.04 -22.36 16.07
CA LEU A 126 -5.02 -23.72 15.48
C LEU A 126 -5.27 -24.84 16.50
N LYS A 127 -5.74 -24.52 17.71
CA LYS A 127 -6.11 -25.53 18.72
C LYS A 127 -7.12 -26.52 18.15
N GLY A 128 -6.76 -27.80 18.13
CA GLY A 128 -7.68 -28.86 17.72
C GLY A 128 -6.98 -30.19 17.52
N PRO A 129 -7.76 -31.28 17.31
CA PRO A 129 -7.19 -32.58 16.94
C PRO A 129 -6.37 -32.47 15.65
N GLY A 130 -5.11 -32.89 15.67
CA GLY A 130 -4.21 -32.87 14.53
C GLY A 130 -3.30 -31.65 14.41
N PHE A 131 -3.33 -30.71 15.36
CA PHE A 131 -2.31 -29.67 15.47
C PHE A 131 -1.12 -30.20 16.30
N GLU A 132 -0.04 -30.55 15.62
CA GLU A 132 1.17 -31.17 16.20
C GLU A 132 2.37 -30.23 16.22
N GLY A 133 2.14 -28.91 16.27
CA GLY A 133 3.17 -27.88 16.26
C GLY A 133 3.22 -27.07 14.95
N LEU A 134 4.24 -26.21 14.82
CA LEU A 134 4.45 -25.42 13.62
C LEU A 134 4.95 -26.33 12.48
N THR A 135 4.34 -26.19 11.32
CA THR A 135 4.68 -26.97 10.13
C THR A 135 5.11 -26.07 8.98
N PHE A 136 5.69 -26.63 7.93
CA PHE A 136 6.12 -25.89 6.74
C PHE A 136 4.99 -25.06 6.12
N ARG A 137 3.76 -25.60 6.07
CA ARG A 137 2.60 -24.91 5.47
C ARG A 137 2.14 -23.68 6.23
N ASP A 138 2.49 -23.54 7.52
CA ASP A 138 2.17 -22.42 8.40
C ASP A 138 3.40 -21.59 8.79
N ALA A 139 4.58 -21.93 8.24
CA ALA A 139 5.84 -21.23 8.52
C ALA A 139 5.88 -19.78 7.98
N ASN A 140 4.91 -19.38 7.19
CA ASN A 140 4.74 -18.02 6.72
C ASN A 140 3.85 -17.16 7.66
N PHE A 141 4.05 -17.34 8.97
CA PHE A 141 3.36 -16.61 10.03
C PHE A 141 3.87 -15.16 10.21
N ASP A 142 5.16 -14.91 10.00
CA ASP A 142 5.74 -13.58 10.08
C ASP A 142 5.34 -12.74 8.85
N PRO A 143 4.86 -11.50 9.02
CA PRO A 143 4.52 -10.64 7.88
C PRO A 143 5.74 -10.20 7.05
N ASP A 144 6.94 -10.22 7.63
CA ASP A 144 8.18 -9.92 6.91
C ASP A 144 8.65 -11.15 6.11
N PHE A 145 8.49 -11.12 4.79
CA PHE A 145 8.81 -12.29 3.97
C PHE A 145 10.31 -12.67 3.96
N PRO A 146 11.28 -11.75 4.06
CA PRO A 146 12.67 -12.13 4.30
C PRO A 146 12.88 -12.97 5.56
N THR A 147 12.18 -12.68 6.65
CA THR A 147 12.18 -13.49 7.88
C THR A 147 11.51 -14.84 7.65
N THR A 148 10.34 -14.83 7.03
CA THR A 148 9.61 -16.03 6.60
C THR A 148 10.47 -16.94 5.69
N LYS A 149 11.23 -16.37 4.75
CA LYS A 149 12.18 -17.13 3.89
C LYS A 149 13.16 -17.96 4.73
N ASP A 150 13.72 -17.37 5.78
CA ASP A 150 14.70 -18.07 6.62
C ASP A 150 14.04 -19.23 7.39
N GLU A 151 12.82 -19.05 7.89
CA GLU A 151 12.06 -20.11 8.55
C GLU A 151 11.68 -21.23 7.58
N LEU A 152 11.23 -20.90 6.37
CA LEU A 152 10.91 -21.88 5.32
C LEU A 152 12.14 -22.69 4.89
N ILE A 153 13.30 -22.06 4.74
CA ILE A 153 14.55 -22.76 4.42
C ILE A 153 14.95 -23.69 5.57
N LYS A 154 14.74 -23.27 6.81
CA LYS A 154 15.00 -24.11 7.99
C LYS A 154 14.12 -25.37 7.96
N PHE A 155 12.80 -25.24 7.75
CA PHE A 155 11.90 -26.40 7.61
C PHE A 155 12.29 -27.29 6.43
N TYR A 156 12.62 -26.70 5.28
CA TYR A 156 13.07 -27.47 4.11
C TYR A 156 14.32 -28.30 4.42
N ASN A 157 15.30 -27.72 5.13
CA ASN A 157 16.54 -28.38 5.49
C ASN A 157 16.37 -29.50 6.54
N MET A 158 15.28 -29.51 7.32
CA MET A 158 14.97 -30.64 8.23
C MET A 158 14.73 -31.92 7.44
N THR A 159 14.12 -31.80 6.26
CA THR A 159 13.81 -32.94 5.39
C THR A 159 14.90 -33.19 4.33
N TYR A 160 15.48 -32.10 3.79
CA TYR A 160 16.44 -32.17 2.68
C TYR A 160 17.75 -31.40 3.01
N PRO A 161 18.55 -31.90 4.00
CA PRO A 161 19.72 -31.18 4.52
C PRO A 161 20.84 -30.94 3.50
N ASP A 162 20.93 -31.81 2.47
CA ASP A 162 21.99 -31.73 1.45
C ASP A 162 21.68 -30.73 0.32
N THR A 163 20.48 -30.17 0.28
CA THR A 163 20.06 -29.25 -0.78
C THR A 163 20.19 -27.82 -0.33
N LYS A 164 21.20 -27.12 -0.84
CA LYS A 164 21.35 -25.69 -0.56
C LYS A 164 20.29 -24.87 -1.31
N ILE A 165 19.49 -24.10 -0.59
CA ILE A 165 18.54 -23.13 -1.14
C ILE A 165 19.17 -21.73 -1.18
N ASP A 166 19.11 -21.05 -2.31
CA ASP A 166 19.69 -19.72 -2.56
C ASP A 166 18.67 -18.57 -2.38
N GLY A 167 17.39 -18.89 -2.23
CA GLY A 167 16.29 -17.95 -1.99
C GLY A 167 14.92 -18.61 -2.10
N VAL A 168 13.87 -17.85 -1.77
CA VAL A 168 12.48 -18.31 -1.83
C VAL A 168 11.69 -17.36 -2.74
N ILE A 169 10.86 -17.92 -3.61
CA ILE A 169 9.93 -17.21 -4.47
C ILE A 169 8.53 -17.73 -4.14
N ALA A 170 7.62 -16.84 -3.78
CA ALA A 170 6.23 -17.16 -3.53
C ALA A 170 5.37 -16.59 -4.66
N ALA A 171 4.38 -17.37 -5.10
CA ALA A 171 3.38 -16.93 -6.06
C ALA A 171 2.01 -17.37 -5.58
N ASP A 172 1.03 -16.49 -5.65
CA ASP A 172 -0.31 -16.79 -5.20
C ASP A 172 -1.25 -17.22 -6.34
N PHE A 173 -2.48 -17.57 -5.97
CA PHE A 173 -3.48 -18.06 -6.91
C PHE A 173 -3.92 -16.99 -7.91
N THR A 174 -3.98 -15.72 -7.53
CA THR A 174 -4.32 -14.60 -8.42
C THR A 174 -3.29 -14.46 -9.55
N PHE A 175 -2.00 -14.58 -9.25
CA PHE A 175 -0.97 -14.62 -10.30
C PHE A 175 -1.15 -15.81 -11.24
N LEU A 176 -1.51 -16.98 -10.72
CA LEU A 176 -1.77 -18.16 -11.55
C LEU A 176 -2.97 -17.93 -12.49
N GLU A 177 -4.06 -17.32 -11.98
CA GLU A 177 -5.24 -16.94 -12.78
C GLU A 177 -4.86 -15.99 -13.93
N ASN A 178 -4.04 -14.97 -13.64
CA ASN A 178 -3.57 -14.01 -14.63
C ASN A 178 -2.70 -14.69 -15.70
N MET A 179 -1.78 -15.57 -15.28
CA MET A 179 -0.94 -16.33 -16.22
C MET A 179 -1.76 -17.30 -17.09
N VAL A 180 -2.81 -17.94 -16.55
CA VAL A 180 -3.75 -18.74 -17.36
C VAL A 180 -4.44 -17.85 -18.38
N GLY A 181 -4.90 -16.66 -18.00
CA GLY A 181 -5.55 -15.68 -18.88
C GLY A 181 -4.70 -15.25 -20.08
N LEU A 182 -3.37 -15.23 -19.94
CA LEU A 182 -2.46 -14.96 -21.07
C LEU A 182 -2.50 -16.06 -22.15
N TYR A 183 -2.84 -17.30 -21.79
CA TYR A 183 -2.76 -18.47 -22.65
C TYR A 183 -4.08 -19.22 -22.80
N GLU A 184 -5.19 -18.63 -22.38
CA GLU A 184 -6.51 -19.25 -22.43
C GLU A 184 -7.06 -19.49 -23.86
N PRO A 185 -7.82 -20.56 -24.09
CA PRO A 185 -8.02 -21.63 -23.15
C PRO A 185 -6.76 -22.49 -23.00
N LEU A 186 -6.40 -22.79 -21.75
CA LEU A 186 -5.28 -23.67 -21.44
C LEU A 186 -5.76 -25.10 -21.23
N LYS A 187 -5.43 -26.01 -22.14
CA LYS A 187 -5.81 -27.42 -22.02
C LYS A 187 -4.85 -28.15 -21.10
N VAL A 188 -5.38 -28.69 -20.00
CA VAL A 188 -4.64 -29.52 -19.04
C VAL A 188 -5.47 -30.74 -18.75
N GLU A 189 -4.96 -31.93 -19.12
CA GLU A 189 -5.72 -33.18 -19.10
C GLU A 189 -7.08 -33.00 -19.85
N ASP A 190 -8.19 -33.33 -19.21
CA ASP A 190 -9.53 -33.18 -19.77
C ASP A 190 -10.18 -31.80 -19.55
N TYR A 191 -9.44 -30.86 -18.93
CA TYR A 191 -9.95 -29.53 -18.59
C TYR A 191 -9.51 -28.46 -19.59
N GLU A 192 -10.44 -27.60 -19.97
CA GLU A 192 -10.17 -26.33 -20.66
C GLU A 192 -10.24 -25.18 -19.64
N LEU A 193 -9.06 -24.71 -19.22
CA LEU A 193 -8.92 -23.70 -18.17
C LEU A 193 -8.86 -22.30 -18.76
N THR A 194 -9.60 -21.41 -18.14
CA THR A 194 -9.61 -19.96 -18.39
C THR A 194 -9.40 -19.23 -17.07
N LYS A 195 -9.06 -17.95 -17.10
CA LYS A 195 -8.99 -17.13 -15.89
C LYS A 195 -10.31 -17.20 -15.09
N ALA A 196 -11.45 -17.19 -15.78
CA ALA A 196 -12.76 -17.16 -15.15
C ALA A 196 -13.17 -18.46 -14.46
N ASN A 197 -12.73 -19.64 -14.96
CA ASN A 197 -13.17 -20.93 -14.42
C ASN A 197 -12.12 -21.66 -13.60
N LEU A 198 -10.90 -21.13 -13.49
CA LEU A 198 -9.78 -21.82 -12.85
C LEU A 198 -10.08 -22.18 -11.38
N PHE A 199 -10.61 -21.23 -10.63
CA PHE A 199 -10.92 -21.43 -9.21
C PHE A 199 -11.97 -22.52 -8.99
N GLU A 200 -13.09 -22.43 -9.69
CA GLU A 200 -14.20 -23.38 -9.58
C GLU A 200 -13.75 -24.77 -10.02
N THR A 201 -13.00 -24.87 -11.14
CA THR A 201 -12.48 -26.13 -11.64
C THR A 201 -11.52 -26.79 -10.64
N LEU A 202 -10.54 -26.06 -10.14
CA LEU A 202 -9.60 -26.61 -9.14
C LEU A 202 -10.28 -26.93 -7.81
N SER A 203 -11.26 -26.13 -7.40
CA SER A 203 -12.02 -26.39 -6.17
C SER A 203 -12.90 -27.64 -6.29
N SER A 204 -13.53 -27.87 -7.45
CA SER A 204 -14.31 -29.11 -7.68
C SER A 204 -13.41 -30.34 -7.68
N VAL A 205 -12.29 -30.29 -8.40
CA VAL A 205 -11.30 -31.39 -8.41
C VAL A 205 -10.82 -31.75 -7.00
N VAL A 206 -10.67 -30.74 -6.14
CA VAL A 206 -10.25 -30.95 -4.74
C VAL A 206 -11.39 -31.49 -3.87
N SER A 207 -12.65 -31.09 -4.12
CA SER A 207 -13.82 -31.52 -3.34
C SER A 207 -14.32 -32.92 -3.72
N ASP A 208 -14.22 -33.29 -5.00
CA ASP A 208 -14.70 -34.58 -5.52
C ASP A 208 -13.76 -35.75 -5.20
N ILE A 209 -12.57 -35.45 -4.72
CA ILE A 209 -11.57 -36.47 -4.38
C ILE A 209 -11.87 -37.05 -3.00
N ASP A 210 -12.07 -38.36 -2.93
CA ASP A 210 -12.11 -39.11 -1.69
C ASP A 210 -10.76 -38.95 -0.95
N ARG A 211 -10.79 -38.21 0.16
CA ARG A 211 -9.59 -37.89 0.96
C ARG A 211 -8.88 -39.11 1.53
N HIS A 212 -9.46 -40.31 1.40
CA HIS A 212 -8.97 -41.56 1.90
C HIS A 212 -8.25 -42.44 0.84
N SER A 213 -8.21 -41.98 -0.42
CA SER A 213 -7.55 -42.70 -1.50
C SER A 213 -6.18 -42.10 -1.82
N GLU A 214 -5.10 -42.86 -1.66
CA GLU A 214 -3.73 -42.42 -2.03
C GLU A 214 -3.60 -42.08 -3.52
N GLU A 215 -4.36 -42.77 -4.39
CA GLU A 215 -4.38 -42.52 -5.82
C GLU A 215 -5.08 -41.19 -6.16
N ALA A 216 -6.17 -40.87 -5.46
CA ALA A 216 -6.88 -39.60 -5.58
C ALA A 216 -6.03 -38.44 -5.07
N LEU A 217 -5.32 -38.62 -3.95
CA LEU A 217 -4.36 -37.61 -3.45
C LEU A 217 -3.19 -37.40 -4.44
N LYS A 218 -2.74 -38.45 -5.13
CA LYS A 218 -1.68 -38.36 -6.13
C LYS A 218 -2.11 -37.64 -7.40
N ASN A 219 -3.36 -37.83 -7.85
CA ASN A 219 -3.95 -37.14 -9.00
C ASN A 219 -4.20 -35.64 -8.69
N ARG A 220 -4.66 -35.31 -7.48
CA ARG A 220 -4.75 -33.93 -7.00
C ARG A 220 -3.41 -33.19 -7.09
N LYS A 221 -2.30 -33.86 -6.83
CA LYS A 221 -0.92 -33.31 -6.83
C LYS A 221 -0.45 -32.87 -8.21
N ASN A 222 -0.99 -33.45 -9.27
CA ASN A 222 -0.44 -33.26 -10.61
C ASN A 222 -1.01 -32.03 -11.32
N ILE A 223 -2.29 -31.67 -11.12
CA ILE A 223 -2.95 -30.68 -11.98
C ILE A 223 -2.34 -29.27 -11.86
N SER A 224 -2.03 -28.80 -10.64
CA SER A 224 -1.38 -27.49 -10.44
C SER A 224 0.02 -27.45 -11.06
N GLY A 225 0.79 -28.50 -10.88
CA GLY A 225 2.11 -28.65 -11.49
C GLY A 225 2.05 -28.70 -13.02
N GLU A 226 1.06 -29.40 -13.58
CA GLU A 226 0.87 -29.46 -15.03
C GLU A 226 0.43 -28.12 -15.62
N ILE A 227 -0.41 -27.34 -14.92
CA ILE A 227 -0.75 -25.96 -15.32
C ILE A 227 0.51 -25.12 -15.46
N VAL A 228 1.34 -25.09 -14.41
CA VAL A 228 2.58 -24.29 -14.40
C VAL A 228 3.55 -24.75 -15.49
N LYS A 229 3.76 -26.05 -15.66
CA LYS A 229 4.60 -26.59 -16.74
C LYS A 229 4.09 -26.17 -18.12
N LYS A 230 2.77 -26.23 -18.36
CA LYS A 230 2.17 -25.81 -19.63
C LYS A 230 2.33 -24.32 -19.88
N ILE A 231 2.17 -23.47 -18.85
CA ILE A 231 2.41 -22.04 -18.95
C ILE A 231 3.87 -21.78 -19.36
N ILE A 232 4.83 -22.39 -18.67
CA ILE A 232 6.26 -22.28 -18.98
C ILE A 232 6.55 -22.75 -20.43
N MET A 233 6.01 -23.90 -20.82
CA MET A 233 6.20 -24.41 -22.19
C MET A 233 5.60 -23.49 -23.24
N LYS A 234 4.38 -23.00 -23.03
CA LYS A 234 3.75 -22.04 -23.98
C LYS A 234 4.54 -20.76 -24.06
N THR A 235 5.05 -20.24 -22.94
CA THR A 235 5.91 -19.04 -22.94
C THR A 235 7.18 -19.27 -23.76
N ILE A 236 7.81 -20.43 -23.66
CA ILE A 236 9.03 -20.76 -24.43
C ILE A 236 8.71 -20.94 -25.93
N ILE A 237 7.61 -21.62 -26.27
CA ILE A 237 7.22 -21.93 -27.66
C ILE A 237 6.69 -20.68 -28.38
N LEU A 238 6.12 -19.73 -27.64
CA LEU A 238 5.57 -18.47 -28.16
C LEU A 238 6.44 -17.27 -27.77
N PRO A 239 7.64 -17.11 -28.36
CA PRO A 239 8.61 -16.12 -27.88
C PRO A 239 8.11 -14.67 -27.93
N TRP A 240 7.13 -14.36 -28.80
CA TRP A 240 6.46 -13.05 -28.84
C TRP A 240 5.56 -12.77 -27.63
N ARG A 241 5.22 -13.80 -26.81
CA ARG A 241 4.48 -13.66 -25.56
C ARG A 241 5.40 -13.42 -24.35
N ILE A 242 6.72 -13.57 -24.48
CA ILE A 242 7.64 -13.45 -23.35
C ILE A 242 7.60 -12.04 -22.74
N SER A 243 7.55 -10.98 -23.57
CA SER A 243 7.44 -9.60 -23.04
C SER A 243 6.17 -9.42 -22.23
N THR A 244 5.01 -9.88 -22.74
CA THR A 244 3.73 -9.80 -22.02
C THR A 244 3.76 -10.60 -20.70
N ALA A 245 4.37 -11.79 -20.71
CA ALA A 245 4.53 -12.59 -19.50
C ALA A 245 5.48 -11.95 -18.48
N LEU A 246 6.51 -11.26 -18.92
CA LEU A 246 7.39 -10.47 -18.06
C LEU A 246 6.68 -9.23 -17.51
N ASP A 247 5.88 -8.53 -18.29
CA ASP A 247 5.11 -7.38 -17.83
C ASP A 247 4.07 -7.81 -16.78
N GLU A 248 3.38 -8.95 -17.00
CA GLU A 248 2.47 -9.53 -16.01
C GLU A 248 3.20 -9.96 -14.72
N LEU A 249 4.38 -10.55 -14.85
CA LEU A 249 5.21 -10.88 -13.69
C LEU A 249 5.67 -9.64 -12.93
N ALA A 250 6.04 -8.56 -13.61
CA ALA A 250 6.41 -7.30 -12.98
C ALA A 250 5.23 -6.68 -12.23
N LEU A 251 4.05 -6.66 -12.86
CA LEU A 251 2.81 -6.20 -12.24
C LEU A 251 2.49 -7.05 -11.00
N ALA A 252 2.61 -8.37 -11.10
CA ALA A 252 2.37 -9.27 -9.97
C ALA A 252 3.35 -9.04 -8.80
N PHE A 253 4.58 -8.60 -9.05
CA PHE A 253 5.51 -8.15 -8.01
C PHE A 253 5.06 -6.83 -7.39
N ASP A 254 4.64 -5.85 -8.18
CA ASP A 254 4.17 -4.55 -7.70
C ASP A 254 2.88 -4.71 -6.88
N GLU A 255 1.98 -5.60 -7.31
CA GLU A 255 0.73 -5.94 -6.61
C GLU A 255 0.93 -6.97 -5.48
N LYS A 256 2.16 -7.47 -5.28
CA LYS A 256 2.55 -8.47 -4.27
C LYS A 256 1.79 -9.80 -4.35
N HIS A 257 1.40 -10.19 -5.56
CA HIS A 257 0.96 -11.54 -5.88
C HIS A 257 2.13 -12.49 -6.15
N VAL A 258 3.33 -11.92 -6.35
CA VAL A 258 4.61 -12.62 -6.39
C VAL A 258 5.60 -11.92 -5.48
N LEU A 259 6.35 -12.69 -4.68
CA LEU A 259 7.43 -12.21 -3.82
C LEU A 259 8.70 -13.00 -4.10
N ALA A 260 9.87 -12.39 -3.94
CA ALA A 260 11.13 -13.12 -4.05
C ALA A 260 12.21 -12.58 -3.12
N ALA A 261 12.61 -13.39 -2.16
CA ALA A 261 13.66 -13.07 -1.19
C ALA A 261 14.89 -13.96 -1.40
N PHE A 262 16.07 -13.35 -1.51
CA PHE A 262 17.31 -14.02 -1.87
C PHE A 262 18.36 -13.94 -0.76
N ASN A 263 19.23 -14.97 -0.68
CA ASN A 263 20.34 -14.98 0.28
C ASN A 263 21.53 -14.14 -0.19
N ARG A 264 21.59 -13.73 -1.47
CA ARG A 264 22.66 -12.91 -2.03
C ARG A 264 22.34 -11.44 -1.92
N SER A 265 23.17 -10.70 -1.23
CA SER A 265 22.94 -9.28 -0.91
C SER A 265 22.64 -8.39 -2.12
N GLY A 266 23.29 -8.60 -3.27
CA GLY A 266 23.04 -7.80 -4.46
C GLY A 266 21.62 -7.96 -5.02
N LEU A 267 21.11 -9.19 -5.09
CA LEU A 267 19.72 -9.48 -5.49
C LEU A 267 18.74 -9.06 -4.41
N ALA A 268 19.00 -9.42 -3.15
CA ALA A 268 18.16 -9.05 -2.02
C ALA A 268 17.94 -7.53 -1.98
N ASN A 269 19.00 -6.73 -2.04
CA ASN A 269 18.90 -5.27 -2.04
C ASN A 269 18.13 -4.70 -3.25
N ALA A 270 18.23 -5.34 -4.42
CA ALA A 270 17.54 -4.89 -5.62
C ALA A 270 16.01 -5.11 -5.53
N PHE A 271 15.59 -6.21 -4.90
CA PHE A 271 14.18 -6.52 -4.65
C PHE A 271 13.62 -5.73 -3.47
N ALA A 272 14.37 -5.63 -2.37
CA ALA A 272 13.98 -4.85 -1.18
C ALA A 272 13.68 -3.38 -1.49
N LYS A 273 14.46 -2.74 -2.39
CA LYS A 273 14.23 -1.36 -2.83
C LYS A 273 12.86 -1.13 -3.52
N ARG A 274 12.18 -2.20 -3.91
CA ARG A 274 10.86 -2.18 -4.55
C ARG A 274 9.79 -2.85 -3.71
N TYR A 275 10.13 -3.29 -2.51
CA TYR A 275 9.28 -4.17 -1.69
C TYR A 275 8.83 -5.46 -2.41
N TRP A 276 9.50 -5.85 -3.50
CA TRP A 276 9.28 -7.10 -4.22
C TRP A 276 9.72 -8.34 -3.44
N ASP A 277 10.51 -8.12 -2.40
CA ASP A 277 10.90 -9.15 -1.45
C ASP A 277 9.86 -9.35 -0.32
N GLY A 278 8.76 -8.57 -0.31
CA GLY A 278 7.73 -8.65 0.70
C GLY A 278 8.20 -8.25 2.10
N SER A 279 9.29 -7.47 2.20
CA SER A 279 9.74 -6.92 3.48
C SER A 279 8.73 -5.93 4.02
N THR A 280 8.50 -5.96 5.34
CA THR A 280 7.69 -4.96 6.02
C THR A 280 8.41 -3.60 6.09
N PRO A 281 7.66 -2.48 6.15
CA PRO A 281 8.26 -1.16 6.28
C PRO A 281 9.16 -1.05 7.52
N LYS A 282 10.24 -0.28 7.39
CA LYS A 282 11.18 -0.04 8.48
C LYS A 282 11.10 1.41 8.94
N SER A 283 11.07 1.61 10.25
CA SER A 283 11.02 2.93 10.90
C SER A 283 12.38 3.66 10.86
N GLU A 284 12.91 3.91 9.66
CA GLU A 284 14.17 4.68 9.52
C GLU A 284 13.89 6.14 9.20
N SER A 285 12.82 6.42 8.45
CA SER A 285 12.37 7.77 8.09
C SER A 285 10.93 7.72 7.58
N GLY A 286 10.11 8.66 8.06
CA GLY A 286 8.71 8.75 7.65
C GLY A 286 7.75 7.88 8.47
N ASP A 287 6.49 8.09 8.20
CA ASP A 287 5.37 7.32 8.74
C ASP A 287 5.05 6.14 7.82
N PHE A 288 4.46 5.10 8.37
CA PHE A 288 3.89 4.02 7.57
C PHE A 288 2.67 3.39 8.23
N LEU A 289 1.81 2.85 7.40
CA LEU A 289 0.68 2.02 7.78
C LEU A 289 0.75 0.70 7.01
N ALA A 290 0.76 -0.43 7.74
CA ALA A 290 0.66 -1.75 7.16
C ALA A 290 -0.37 -2.57 7.91
N VAL A 291 -1.47 -2.93 7.23
CA VAL A 291 -2.47 -3.85 7.75
C VAL A 291 -2.16 -5.25 7.22
N ASN A 292 -2.16 -6.24 8.09
CA ASN A 292 -1.84 -7.62 7.75
C ASN A 292 -2.85 -8.56 8.43
N ASP A 293 -3.74 -9.12 7.63
CA ASP A 293 -4.74 -10.08 8.03
C ASP A 293 -4.29 -11.51 7.70
N ALA A 294 -4.65 -12.47 8.54
CA ALA A 294 -4.34 -13.87 8.34
C ALA A 294 -5.52 -14.76 8.74
N ASN A 295 -5.96 -15.59 7.82
CA ASN A 295 -7.06 -16.55 8.00
C ASN A 295 -6.53 -17.86 8.59
N TYR A 296 -7.02 -18.23 9.74
CA TYR A 296 -6.72 -19.52 10.39
C TYR A 296 -7.97 -20.38 10.59
N GLY A 297 -9.09 -20.01 9.96
CA GLY A 297 -10.36 -20.76 10.02
C GLY A 297 -10.41 -21.99 9.11
N GLY A 298 -9.39 -22.23 8.29
CA GLY A 298 -9.29 -23.42 7.42
C GLY A 298 -10.28 -23.41 6.23
N MET A 299 -10.92 -22.27 5.95
CA MET A 299 -11.85 -22.07 4.83
C MET A 299 -11.29 -21.03 3.88
N LYS A 300 -11.69 -21.06 2.61
CA LYS A 300 -11.28 -20.07 1.59
C LYS A 300 -12.12 -18.80 1.66
N THR A 301 -12.35 -18.31 2.87
CA THR A 301 -13.30 -17.22 3.17
C THR A 301 -12.81 -15.84 2.76
N ASN A 302 -11.51 -15.63 2.53
CA ASN A 302 -10.98 -14.34 2.09
C ASN A 302 -11.56 -13.85 0.76
N ARG A 303 -12.11 -14.74 -0.06
CA ARG A 303 -12.89 -14.33 -1.25
C ARG A 303 -14.10 -13.45 -0.92
N TYR A 304 -14.58 -13.53 0.30
CA TYR A 304 -15.79 -12.83 0.77
C TYR A 304 -15.47 -11.76 1.82
N ILE A 305 -14.20 -11.59 2.19
CA ILE A 305 -13.77 -10.57 3.16
C ILE A 305 -13.35 -9.32 2.42
N SER A 306 -13.79 -8.17 2.92
CA SER A 306 -13.33 -6.86 2.47
C SER A 306 -12.91 -6.01 3.65
N HIS A 307 -11.87 -5.22 3.46
CA HIS A 307 -11.35 -4.26 4.43
C HIS A 307 -11.62 -2.83 3.95
N ASP A 308 -12.06 -1.98 4.88
CA ASP A 308 -12.16 -0.53 4.72
C ASP A 308 -11.33 0.10 5.84
N VAL A 309 -10.22 0.72 5.47
CA VAL A 309 -9.24 1.29 6.41
C VAL A 309 -9.24 2.80 6.29
N THR A 310 -9.55 3.48 7.40
CA THR A 310 -9.44 4.93 7.50
C THR A 310 -8.27 5.28 8.41
N TYR A 311 -7.32 6.07 7.90
CA TYR A 311 -6.18 6.62 8.63
C TYR A 311 -6.35 8.12 8.80
N GLU A 312 -6.69 8.54 10.02
CA GLU A 312 -6.86 9.94 10.38
C GLU A 312 -5.58 10.46 11.04
N LEU A 313 -4.96 11.47 10.46
CA LEU A 313 -3.80 12.19 10.98
C LEU A 313 -4.24 13.57 11.47
N ASN A 314 -4.01 13.86 12.73
CA ASN A 314 -4.23 15.19 13.28
C ASN A 314 -2.88 15.86 13.57
N VAL A 315 -2.51 16.81 12.72
CA VAL A 315 -1.34 17.64 12.91
C VAL A 315 -1.68 18.69 13.96
N THR A 316 -1.00 18.65 15.10
CA THR A 316 -1.30 19.55 16.23
C THR A 316 -0.52 20.85 16.15
N GLY A 317 -0.98 21.88 16.89
CA GLY A 317 -0.19 23.11 17.08
C GLY A 317 1.02 22.95 18.02
N GLN A 318 1.14 21.80 18.70
CA GLN A 318 2.28 21.49 19.57
C GLN A 318 3.51 21.12 18.72
N LYS A 319 4.68 21.49 19.22
CA LYS A 319 5.94 21.17 18.54
C LYS A 319 6.76 20.20 19.36
N ASP A 320 7.43 19.28 18.66
CA ASP A 320 8.42 18.38 19.22
C ASP A 320 9.75 19.11 19.52
N ILE A 321 10.72 18.38 20.05
CA ILE A 321 12.06 18.93 20.38
C ILE A 321 12.85 19.40 19.15
N ARG A 322 12.47 18.99 17.94
CA ARG A 322 13.09 19.41 16.68
C ARG A 322 12.37 20.60 16.06
N GLY A 323 11.23 21.02 16.65
CA GLY A 323 10.40 22.11 16.17
C GLY A 323 9.36 21.70 15.13
N ASN A 324 9.22 20.41 14.83
CA ASN A 324 8.18 19.89 13.95
C ASN A 324 6.85 19.78 14.69
N PRO A 325 5.70 19.87 13.99
CA PRO A 325 4.41 19.61 14.60
C PRO A 325 4.29 18.18 15.12
N VAL A 326 3.71 18.02 16.30
CA VAL A 326 3.34 16.71 16.84
C VAL A 326 2.13 16.20 16.05
N VAL A 327 2.17 14.94 15.61
CA VAL A 327 1.08 14.30 14.87
C VAL A 327 0.49 13.17 15.71
N THR A 328 -0.82 13.20 15.90
CA THR A 328 -1.56 12.06 16.44
C THR A 328 -2.28 11.33 15.32
N ALA A 329 -2.34 10.02 15.45
CA ALA A 329 -2.91 9.15 14.43
C ALA A 329 -4.05 8.32 15.02
N LYS A 330 -5.09 8.10 14.21
CA LYS A 330 -6.18 7.19 14.50
C LYS A 330 -6.42 6.31 13.28
N ILE A 331 -6.35 5.01 13.47
CA ILE A 331 -6.72 4.01 12.47
C ILE A 331 -8.10 3.46 12.85
N THR A 332 -9.00 3.42 11.88
CA THR A 332 -10.26 2.67 11.98
C THR A 332 -10.27 1.63 10.85
N GLU A 333 -10.36 0.37 11.23
CA GLU A 333 -10.42 -0.74 10.31
C GLU A 333 -11.75 -1.46 10.43
N ASN A 334 -12.52 -1.48 9.34
CA ASN A 334 -13.78 -2.18 9.23
C ASN A 334 -13.58 -3.41 8.33
N ILE A 335 -13.95 -4.56 8.86
CA ILE A 335 -13.86 -5.84 8.15
C ILE A 335 -15.29 -6.36 7.95
N MET A 336 -15.63 -6.67 6.71
CA MET A 336 -16.96 -7.18 6.34
C MET A 336 -16.85 -8.57 5.73
N HIS A 337 -17.71 -9.47 6.18
CA HIS A 337 -17.88 -10.78 5.57
C HIS A 337 -19.08 -10.75 4.60
N ASN A 338 -18.81 -10.54 3.32
CA ASN A 338 -19.83 -10.38 2.26
C ASN A 338 -20.42 -11.72 1.77
N GLY A 339 -20.00 -12.85 2.35
CA GLY A 339 -20.53 -14.17 2.02
C GLY A 339 -21.92 -14.40 2.58
N ILE A 340 -22.59 -15.40 2.03
CA ILE A 340 -23.87 -15.89 2.55
C ILE A 340 -23.76 -17.37 2.91
N TRP A 341 -24.63 -17.86 3.77
CA TRP A 341 -24.69 -19.28 4.12
C TRP A 341 -24.98 -20.13 2.87
N ASN A 342 -24.45 -21.35 2.84
CA ASN A 342 -24.60 -22.33 1.77
C ASN A 342 -23.88 -22.02 0.45
N ILE A 343 -22.98 -21.03 0.41
CA ILE A 343 -22.01 -20.93 -0.68
C ILE A 343 -20.82 -21.87 -0.36
N PRO A 344 -20.35 -22.66 -1.32
CA PRO A 344 -19.17 -23.49 -1.13
C PRO A 344 -17.97 -22.68 -0.61
N LEU A 345 -17.27 -23.21 0.40
CA LEU A 345 -16.08 -22.63 1.00
C LEU A 345 -16.31 -21.29 1.74
N SER A 346 -17.57 -20.88 1.96
CA SER A 346 -17.92 -19.78 2.86
C SER A 346 -18.24 -20.35 4.24
N GLY A 347 -17.57 -19.85 5.26
CA GLY A 347 -17.79 -20.19 6.68
C GLY A 347 -17.44 -19.00 7.56
N PRO A 348 -17.61 -19.10 8.90
CA PRO A 348 -17.15 -18.05 9.81
C PRO A 348 -15.68 -17.75 9.58
N TYR A 349 -15.32 -16.47 9.58
CA TYR A 349 -13.94 -16.02 9.46
C TYR A 349 -13.26 -16.02 10.82
N THR A 350 -12.22 -16.80 10.97
CA THR A 350 -11.38 -16.84 12.16
C THR A 350 -9.95 -16.52 11.77
N GLY A 351 -9.36 -15.51 12.37
CA GLY A 351 -8.06 -15.03 11.92
C GLY A 351 -7.31 -14.20 12.96
N TYR A 352 -6.21 -13.64 12.49
CA TYR A 352 -5.36 -12.73 13.24
C TYR A 352 -5.05 -11.50 12.40
N LEU A 353 -5.59 -10.36 12.84
CA LEU A 353 -5.31 -9.06 12.27
C LEU A 353 -4.11 -8.43 12.97
N ARG A 354 -3.19 -7.88 12.20
CA ARG A 354 -2.06 -7.08 12.69
C ARG A 354 -2.05 -5.73 12.01
N THR A 355 -1.94 -4.68 12.79
CA THR A 355 -1.68 -3.33 12.28
C THR A 355 -0.29 -2.92 12.73
N LEU A 356 0.62 -2.76 11.75
CA LEU A 356 2.01 -2.37 11.97
C LEU A 356 2.10 -0.86 11.86
N ILE A 357 2.69 -0.24 12.90
CA ILE A 357 2.87 1.21 13.01
C ILE A 357 4.34 1.54 13.32
N PRO A 358 4.78 2.79 13.12
CA PRO A 358 6.15 3.20 13.37
C PRO A 358 6.65 2.86 14.76
N LEU A 359 7.88 2.34 14.84
CA LEU A 359 8.55 2.07 16.12
C LEU A 359 8.66 3.38 16.91
N SER A 360 8.54 3.31 18.25
CA SER A 360 8.52 4.48 19.15
C SER A 360 7.23 5.31 19.07
N SER A 361 6.19 4.90 18.38
CA SER A 361 4.86 5.48 18.53
C SER A 361 4.35 5.29 19.96
N ASN A 362 3.69 6.30 20.51
CA ASN A 362 3.06 6.21 21.85
C ASN A 362 1.61 5.80 21.70
N VAL A 363 1.32 4.51 21.91
CA VAL A 363 -0.03 3.93 21.75
C VAL A 363 -0.89 4.26 22.97
N THR A 364 -2.02 4.91 22.74
CA THR A 364 -3.00 5.30 23.76
C THR A 364 -4.24 4.40 23.76
N LYS A 365 -4.58 3.78 22.60
CA LYS A 365 -5.76 2.91 22.47
C LYS A 365 -5.54 1.81 21.44
N GLY A 366 -6.09 0.61 21.72
CA GLY A 366 -6.20 -0.51 20.80
C GLY A 366 -5.08 -1.54 20.89
N GLY A 367 -5.30 -2.66 20.21
CA GLY A 367 -4.46 -3.84 20.21
C GLY A 367 -4.64 -4.71 21.46
N THR A 368 -5.37 -5.81 21.33
CA THR A 368 -5.50 -6.80 22.43
C THR A 368 -4.19 -7.58 22.59
N VAL A 369 -3.45 -7.78 21.51
CA VAL A 369 -2.11 -8.37 21.47
C VAL A 369 -1.13 -7.31 21.02
N LYS A 370 -0.12 -7.02 21.81
CA LYS A 370 0.97 -6.09 21.46
C LYS A 370 2.25 -6.86 21.27
N GLU A 371 2.80 -6.76 20.07
CA GLU A 371 4.07 -7.36 19.71
C GLU A 371 5.01 -6.25 19.24
N ASN A 372 6.29 -6.40 19.52
CA ASN A 372 7.33 -5.52 19.01
C ASN A 372 8.23 -6.31 18.05
N SER A 373 8.41 -5.77 16.86
CA SER A 373 9.47 -6.19 15.97
C SER A 373 10.69 -5.27 16.12
N SER A 374 11.75 -5.56 15.40
CA SER A 374 12.93 -4.66 15.36
C SER A 374 12.65 -3.33 14.65
N SER A 375 11.54 -3.22 13.91
CA SER A 375 11.26 -2.09 13.02
C SER A 375 9.88 -1.47 13.21
N SER A 376 8.97 -2.10 13.96
CA SER A 376 7.58 -1.66 14.11
C SER A 376 6.98 -2.07 15.46
N ILE A 377 5.92 -1.37 15.85
CA ILE A 377 4.98 -1.85 16.87
C ILE A 377 3.87 -2.60 16.13
N ILE A 378 3.52 -3.78 16.61
CA ILE A 378 2.42 -4.59 16.05
C ILE A 378 1.25 -4.56 17.02
N LEU A 379 0.11 -4.09 16.56
CA LEU A 379 -1.17 -4.08 17.27
C LEU A 379 -2.03 -5.20 16.70
N GLY A 380 -2.22 -6.26 17.49
CA GLY A 380 -2.89 -7.48 17.06
C GLY A 380 -4.30 -7.64 17.60
N GLU A 381 -5.21 -8.22 16.79
CA GLU A 381 -6.57 -8.60 17.17
C GLU A 381 -6.92 -10.01 16.70
N LEU A 382 -7.48 -10.81 17.59
CA LEU A 382 -8.04 -12.11 17.20
C LEU A 382 -9.42 -11.90 16.57
N LEU A 383 -9.60 -12.39 15.35
CA LEU A 383 -10.82 -12.22 14.57
C LEU A 383 -11.76 -13.42 14.74
N SER A 384 -13.06 -13.12 14.87
CA SER A 384 -14.15 -14.10 14.77
C SER A 384 -15.38 -13.40 14.18
N ILE A 385 -15.55 -13.52 12.85
CA ILE A 385 -16.60 -12.80 12.12
C ILE A 385 -17.56 -13.84 11.52
N PRO A 386 -18.85 -13.84 11.88
CA PRO A 386 -19.83 -14.75 11.30
C PRO A 386 -20.10 -14.38 9.83
N VAL A 387 -20.61 -15.35 9.08
CA VAL A 387 -21.03 -15.13 7.70
C VAL A 387 -22.06 -14.00 7.63
N GLY A 388 -21.83 -13.00 6.78
CA GLY A 388 -22.66 -11.80 6.66
C GLY A 388 -22.48 -10.79 7.80
N GLY A 389 -21.52 -11.02 8.70
CA GLY A 389 -21.20 -10.12 9.81
C GLY A 389 -20.08 -9.14 9.49
N SER A 390 -19.77 -8.30 10.48
CA SER A 390 -18.67 -7.33 10.41
C SER A 390 -17.98 -7.16 11.76
N ALA A 391 -16.77 -6.63 11.73
CA ALA A 391 -16.03 -6.20 12.92
C ALA A 391 -15.37 -4.84 12.64
N SER A 392 -15.16 -4.05 13.69
CA SER A 392 -14.49 -2.76 13.59
C SER A 392 -13.48 -2.61 14.72
N TYR A 393 -12.26 -2.20 14.36
CA TYR A 393 -11.16 -1.99 15.29
C TYR A 393 -10.64 -0.56 15.17
N THR A 394 -10.26 0.02 16.29
CA THR A 394 -9.74 1.40 16.33
C THR A 394 -8.46 1.43 17.16
N TYR A 395 -7.43 2.06 16.59
CA TYR A 395 -6.14 2.29 17.22
C TYR A 395 -5.85 3.78 17.28
N GLU A 396 -5.33 4.28 18.40
CA GLU A 396 -4.95 5.68 18.57
C GLU A 396 -3.55 5.76 19.17
N TYR A 397 -2.71 6.62 18.59
CA TYR A 397 -1.32 6.79 19.01
C TYR A 397 -0.76 8.14 18.61
N THR A 398 0.33 8.54 19.26
CA THR A 398 1.14 9.69 18.83
C THR A 398 2.33 9.17 18.04
N LEU A 399 2.56 9.76 16.87
CA LEU A 399 3.66 9.40 15.98
C LEU A 399 5.01 9.90 16.52
N PRO A 400 6.12 9.21 16.20
CA PRO A 400 7.44 9.65 16.57
C PRO A 400 7.92 10.86 15.75
N GLU A 401 8.92 11.57 16.27
CA GLU A 401 9.45 12.80 15.68
C GLU A 401 10.06 12.61 14.28
N TYR A 402 10.53 11.41 13.95
CA TYR A 402 11.21 11.13 12.68
C TYR A 402 10.26 10.99 11.48
N VAL A 403 8.94 11.11 11.67
CA VAL A 403 7.97 11.13 10.56
C VAL A 403 8.12 12.37 9.68
N TRP A 404 8.74 13.43 10.22
CA TRP A 404 9.11 14.61 9.48
C TRP A 404 10.57 14.56 9.03
N THR A 405 10.82 14.81 7.75
CA THR A 405 12.18 14.94 7.18
C THR A 405 12.23 16.25 6.39
N ASP A 406 13.09 17.18 6.80
CA ASP A 406 13.26 18.49 6.17
C ASP A 406 11.94 19.28 6.00
N GLY A 407 11.03 19.17 6.96
CA GLY A 407 9.72 19.83 6.94
C GLY A 407 8.66 19.13 6.09
N ILE A 408 8.97 17.98 5.51
CA ILE A 408 8.06 17.16 4.73
C ILE A 408 7.63 15.95 5.55
N TYR A 409 6.33 15.73 5.63
CA TYR A 409 5.76 14.50 6.16
C TYR A 409 5.68 13.46 5.04
N ASN A 410 6.16 12.25 5.31
CA ASN A 410 6.13 11.15 4.36
C ASN A 410 5.36 9.97 4.96
N LEU A 411 4.39 9.45 4.22
CA LEU A 411 3.59 8.29 4.59
C LEU A 411 3.73 7.20 3.54
N HIS A 412 4.11 6.00 3.99
CA HIS A 412 4.12 4.80 3.19
C HIS A 412 2.93 3.89 3.58
N ILE A 413 1.98 3.66 2.68
CA ILE A 413 0.91 2.68 2.87
C ILE A 413 1.35 1.38 2.21
N HIS A 414 1.57 0.37 3.04
CA HIS A 414 2.08 -0.93 2.62
C HIS A 414 0.93 -1.88 2.32
N LYS A 415 0.88 -2.37 1.09
CA LYS A 415 -0.08 -3.40 0.69
C LYS A 415 0.32 -4.76 1.23
N GLN A 416 -0.58 -5.46 1.87
CA GLN A 416 -0.35 -6.86 2.24
C GLN A 416 -0.23 -7.75 1.00
N PRO A 417 0.73 -8.67 0.96
CA PRO A 417 0.79 -9.69 -0.08
C PRO A 417 -0.48 -10.54 -0.13
N GLY A 418 -0.95 -10.84 -1.35
CA GLY A 418 -2.09 -11.71 -1.61
C GLY A 418 -3.47 -11.06 -1.49
N THR A 419 -3.60 -9.84 -0.94
CA THR A 419 -4.87 -9.10 -0.97
C THR A 419 -5.18 -8.60 -2.38
N LEU A 420 -6.46 -8.40 -2.70
CA LEU A 420 -6.87 -7.92 -4.02
C LEU A 420 -6.84 -6.40 -4.07
N ALA A 421 -7.84 -5.75 -3.46
CA ALA A 421 -8.03 -4.30 -3.54
C ALA A 421 -8.81 -3.83 -2.31
N ASP A 422 -8.14 -3.75 -1.17
CA ASP A 422 -8.75 -3.19 0.04
C ASP A 422 -8.90 -1.68 -0.10
N HIS A 423 -9.96 -1.14 0.48
CA HIS A 423 -10.26 0.27 0.41
C HIS A 423 -9.53 1.03 1.52
N TYR A 424 -8.78 2.08 1.13
CA TYR A 424 -8.03 2.93 2.06
C TYR A 424 -8.39 4.39 1.89
N ARG A 425 -8.58 5.08 3.01
CA ARG A 425 -8.77 6.52 3.11
C ARG A 425 -7.78 7.12 4.10
N VAL A 426 -7.08 8.19 3.69
CA VAL A 426 -6.23 8.99 4.57
C VAL A 426 -6.87 10.38 4.71
N ILE A 427 -7.02 10.84 5.94
CA ILE A 427 -7.57 12.14 6.27
C ILE A 427 -6.53 12.89 7.10
N VAL A 428 -6.12 14.07 6.67
CA VAL A 428 -5.16 14.91 7.38
C VAL A 428 -5.86 16.16 7.86
N HIS A 429 -5.93 16.36 9.17
CA HIS A 429 -6.41 17.59 9.79
C HIS A 429 -5.24 18.54 9.98
N VAL A 430 -5.35 19.70 9.36
CA VAL A 430 -4.31 20.74 9.36
C VAL A 430 -4.55 21.74 10.51
N PRO A 431 -3.52 22.19 11.23
CA PRO A 431 -3.67 23.22 12.26
C PRO A 431 -4.21 24.51 11.68
N GLN A 432 -5.01 25.23 12.47
CA GLN A 432 -5.51 26.55 12.09
C GLN A 432 -4.37 27.51 11.78
N GLY A 433 -4.52 28.31 10.74
CA GLY A 433 -3.51 29.26 10.27
C GLY A 433 -2.37 28.64 9.45
N GLN A 434 -2.51 27.38 9.06
CA GLN A 434 -1.62 26.70 8.14
C GLN A 434 -2.40 26.06 6.99
N SER A 435 -1.76 25.93 5.85
CA SER A 435 -2.27 25.21 4.69
C SER A 435 -1.39 23.98 4.40
N LEU A 436 -1.96 22.98 3.75
CA LEU A 436 -1.23 21.78 3.34
C LEU A 436 -0.80 21.93 1.88
N ASP A 437 0.49 21.77 1.63
CA ASP A 437 1.08 21.72 0.28
C ASP A 437 1.38 20.26 -0.08
N SER A 438 0.66 19.76 -1.06
CA SER A 438 0.81 18.40 -1.58
C SER A 438 0.17 18.28 -2.97
N THR A 439 0.73 17.39 -3.79
CA THR A 439 0.12 16.91 -5.03
C THR A 439 -0.67 15.62 -4.87
N ASP A 440 -0.54 14.96 -3.71
CA ASP A 440 -1.11 13.64 -3.47
C ASP A 440 -2.51 13.72 -2.84
N PHE A 441 -2.84 14.84 -2.19
CA PHE A 441 -4.08 15.03 -1.45
C PHE A 441 -5.04 16.01 -2.12
N ASP A 442 -6.35 15.73 -2.03
CA ASP A 442 -7.42 16.69 -2.29
C ASP A 442 -7.63 17.55 -1.04
N VAL A 443 -7.21 18.82 -1.10
CA VAL A 443 -7.24 19.72 0.06
C VAL A 443 -8.53 20.53 0.03
N ARG A 444 -9.29 20.50 1.12
CA ARG A 444 -10.52 21.27 1.33
C ARG A 444 -10.47 21.92 2.69
N GLU A 445 -10.38 23.23 2.70
CA GLU A 445 -10.23 23.99 3.95
C GLU A 445 -9.04 23.45 4.79
N ASN A 446 -9.30 23.06 6.03
CA ASN A 446 -8.28 22.55 6.96
C ASN A 446 -8.21 21.00 6.97
N VAL A 447 -8.75 20.34 5.94
CA VAL A 447 -8.74 18.87 5.85
C VAL A 447 -8.27 18.46 4.47
N ALA A 448 -7.34 17.53 4.42
CA ALA A 448 -6.86 16.93 3.19
C ALA A 448 -7.25 15.45 3.12
N PHE A 449 -7.62 15.00 1.94
CA PHE A 449 -8.15 13.67 1.69
C PHE A 449 -7.34 12.93 0.63
N TYR A 450 -7.10 11.65 0.87
CA TYR A 450 -6.64 10.71 -0.12
C TYR A 450 -7.47 9.43 -0.01
N GLU A 451 -7.88 8.86 -1.13
CA GLU A 451 -8.70 7.65 -1.16
C GLU A 451 -8.27 6.75 -2.33
N THR A 452 -8.16 5.46 -2.07
CA THR A 452 -7.75 4.48 -3.08
C THR A 452 -8.24 3.07 -2.76
N ASN A 453 -8.36 2.25 -3.79
CA ASN A 453 -8.34 0.79 -3.67
C ASN A 453 -6.88 0.35 -3.78
N LEU A 454 -6.31 -0.21 -2.72
CA LEU A 454 -4.88 -0.45 -2.57
C LEU A 454 -4.43 -1.66 -3.41
N LEU A 455 -4.10 -1.42 -4.68
CA LEU A 455 -3.54 -2.44 -5.59
C LEU A 455 -2.03 -2.60 -5.41
N THR A 456 -1.33 -1.50 -5.11
CA THR A 456 0.12 -1.45 -4.90
C THR A 456 0.43 -0.57 -3.70
N ASP A 457 1.65 -0.62 -3.18
CA ASP A 457 2.09 0.32 -2.14
C ASP A 457 1.89 1.77 -2.58
N GLN A 458 1.51 2.64 -1.64
CA GLN A 458 1.36 4.07 -1.89
C GLN A 458 2.38 4.86 -1.07
N ASN A 459 2.93 5.90 -1.67
CA ASN A 459 3.79 6.85 -0.99
C ASN A 459 3.17 8.23 -1.14
N LEU A 460 2.81 8.82 -0.02
CA LEU A 460 2.16 10.13 0.05
C LEU A 460 3.06 11.09 0.80
N SER A 461 3.02 12.36 0.43
CA SER A 461 3.82 13.38 1.11
C SER A 461 3.08 14.71 1.17
N PHE A 462 3.36 15.48 2.22
CA PHE A 462 2.90 16.84 2.34
C PHE A 462 3.85 17.70 3.19
N ALA A 463 3.79 19.01 2.94
CA ALA A 463 4.40 20.03 3.79
C ALA A 463 3.32 20.95 4.37
N LEU A 464 3.64 21.63 5.45
CA LEU A 464 2.79 22.67 6.02
C LEU A 464 3.37 24.04 5.67
N LEU A 465 2.56 24.89 5.10
CA LEU A 465 2.88 26.27 4.81
C LEU A 465 2.00 27.19 5.66
N PRO A 466 2.46 28.40 5.99
CA PRO A 466 1.56 29.43 6.51
C PRO A 466 0.39 29.63 5.55
N ASP A 467 -0.81 29.78 6.07
CA ASP A 467 -1.95 30.12 5.24
C ASP A 467 -1.85 31.61 4.82
N GLU A 468 -1.78 31.85 3.52
CA GLU A 468 -1.73 33.19 2.92
C GLU A 468 -3.06 33.60 2.29
N ASN A 469 -4.09 32.75 2.36
CA ASN A 469 -5.37 33.02 1.76
C ASN A 469 -6.25 33.87 2.71
N ALA A 470 -6.86 34.89 2.17
CA ALA A 470 -7.83 35.67 2.92
C ALA A 470 -9.19 34.96 3.01
N PRO A 471 -9.88 35.03 4.16
CA PRO A 471 -11.19 34.41 4.31
C PRO A 471 -12.21 35.02 3.33
N ARG A 472 -13.09 34.17 2.78
CA ARG A 472 -14.10 34.55 1.79
C ARG A 472 -15.48 34.19 2.28
N ILE A 473 -16.46 35.03 1.99
CA ILE A 473 -17.86 34.78 2.32
C ILE A 473 -18.42 33.74 1.33
N VAL A 474 -18.99 32.66 1.87
CA VAL A 474 -19.67 31.59 1.12
C VAL A 474 -21.17 31.87 1.02
N SER A 475 -21.79 32.22 2.16
CA SER A 475 -23.20 32.57 2.21
C SER A 475 -23.51 33.56 3.35
N HIS A 476 -24.65 34.19 3.26
CA HIS A 476 -25.19 35.04 4.31
C HIS A 476 -26.71 35.04 4.24
N GLU A 477 -27.36 35.00 5.40
CA GLU A 477 -28.82 34.95 5.47
C GLU A 477 -29.32 35.44 6.84
N ILE A 478 -30.60 35.80 6.91
CA ILE A 478 -31.31 36.04 8.17
C ILE A 478 -31.84 34.71 8.64
N THR A 479 -31.28 34.18 9.74
CA THR A 479 -31.60 32.85 10.28
C THR A 479 -32.70 32.89 11.34
N ALA A 480 -32.94 34.05 11.95
CA ALA A 480 -34.05 34.30 12.87
C ALA A 480 -34.47 35.79 12.83
N MET A 481 -35.58 36.15 13.45
CA MET A 481 -36.10 37.52 13.46
C MET A 481 -35.09 38.58 13.90
N ASN A 482 -34.07 38.20 14.64
CA ASN A 482 -33.04 39.09 15.17
C ASN A 482 -31.62 38.55 14.96
N GLU A 483 -31.44 37.59 14.02
CA GLU A 483 -30.13 37.01 13.77
C GLU A 483 -29.77 36.99 12.29
N ILE A 484 -28.54 37.43 12.00
CA ILE A 484 -27.90 37.32 10.69
C ILE A 484 -26.74 36.34 10.83
N THR A 485 -26.72 35.30 10.01
CA THR A 485 -25.61 34.33 9.89
C THR A 485 -24.81 34.59 8.63
N ILE A 486 -23.50 34.68 8.78
CA ILE A 486 -22.54 34.84 7.68
C ILE A 486 -21.57 33.68 7.74
N VAL A 487 -21.48 32.89 6.67
CA VAL A 487 -20.63 31.70 6.57
C VAL A 487 -19.43 32.04 5.68
N PHE A 488 -18.27 31.68 6.16
CA PHE A 488 -16.99 31.84 5.44
C PHE A 488 -16.48 30.47 4.94
N ASN A 489 -15.52 30.48 4.04
CA ASN A 489 -14.87 29.29 3.51
C ASN A 489 -13.93 28.61 4.53
N GLU A 490 -13.63 29.31 5.64
CA GLU A 490 -12.70 28.87 6.68
C GLU A 490 -13.06 29.46 8.04
N PRO A 491 -12.58 28.86 9.17
CA PRO A 491 -12.78 29.39 10.50
C PRO A 491 -12.06 30.74 10.69
N LEU A 492 -12.75 31.68 11.33
CA LEU A 492 -12.20 32.99 11.66
C LEU A 492 -11.60 33.03 13.06
N SER A 493 -10.57 33.86 13.24
CA SER A 493 -10.01 34.16 14.56
C SER A 493 -11.05 34.82 15.45
N THR A 494 -11.36 34.21 16.57
CA THR A 494 -12.35 34.72 17.53
C THR A 494 -11.97 36.06 18.10
N ASP A 495 -10.69 36.40 18.20
CA ASP A 495 -10.21 37.72 18.67
C ASP A 495 -10.71 38.88 17.80
N PHE A 496 -10.98 38.63 16.53
CA PHE A 496 -11.48 39.62 15.60
C PHE A 496 -12.94 39.39 15.22
N ALA A 497 -13.35 38.17 15.02
CA ALA A 497 -14.69 37.85 14.55
C ALA A 497 -15.76 37.95 15.65
N ALA A 498 -15.41 37.80 16.92
CA ALA A 498 -16.34 37.99 18.02
C ALA A 498 -16.49 39.45 18.48
N ASP A 499 -15.64 40.34 17.97
CA ASP A 499 -15.73 41.78 18.30
C ASP A 499 -16.86 42.45 17.47
N SER A 500 -17.95 42.82 18.13
CA SER A 500 -19.10 43.46 17.52
C SER A 500 -18.76 44.82 16.83
N LEU A 501 -17.67 45.47 17.19
CA LEU A 501 -17.19 46.70 16.57
C LEU A 501 -16.71 46.49 15.13
N ASN A 502 -16.45 45.25 14.75
CA ASN A 502 -16.08 44.89 13.38
C ASN A 502 -17.29 44.77 12.44
N TYR A 503 -18.49 44.98 12.94
CA TYR A 503 -19.73 44.89 12.17
C TYR A 503 -20.56 46.12 12.30
N GLN A 504 -21.27 46.48 11.23
CA GLN A 504 -22.27 47.55 11.22
C GLN A 504 -23.45 47.06 10.38
N ILE A 505 -24.66 47.18 10.91
CA ILE A 505 -25.89 46.80 10.22
C ILE A 505 -26.74 48.05 10.05
N THR A 506 -27.32 48.22 8.87
CA THR A 506 -28.19 49.37 8.53
C THR A 506 -29.41 48.85 7.77
N ASP A 507 -30.60 49.28 8.17
CA ASP A 507 -31.83 49.06 7.43
C ASP A 507 -31.81 49.93 6.14
N MET A 508 -32.01 49.29 4.98
CA MET A 508 -32.00 49.95 3.68
C MET A 508 -33.39 50.43 3.23
N ASP A 509 -34.43 49.84 3.76
CA ASP A 509 -35.82 50.09 3.34
C ASP A 509 -36.60 50.96 4.33
N TYR A 510 -35.89 51.57 5.30
CA TYR A 510 -36.50 52.52 6.24
C TYR A 510 -37.14 53.71 5.53
N SER A 511 -38.37 54.07 5.94
CA SER A 511 -39.24 55.03 5.24
C SER A 511 -38.74 56.50 5.20
N ASP A 512 -37.74 56.87 5.98
CA ASP A 512 -37.08 58.18 5.95
C ASP A 512 -35.69 58.06 5.32
N ALA A 513 -35.59 58.39 4.02
CA ALA A 513 -34.36 58.30 3.24
C ALA A 513 -33.23 59.24 3.73
N THR A 514 -33.47 60.06 4.73
CA THR A 514 -32.49 61.02 5.29
C THR A 514 -31.79 60.49 6.55
N VAL A 515 -32.32 59.41 7.16
CA VAL A 515 -31.76 58.78 8.36
C VAL A 515 -31.67 57.26 8.14
N LYS A 516 -30.48 56.78 7.88
CA LYS A 516 -30.23 55.34 7.89
C LYS A 516 -30.21 54.86 9.33
N ASP A 517 -31.20 54.04 9.73
CA ASP A 517 -31.27 53.53 11.09
C ASP A 517 -30.22 52.41 11.28
N ALA A 518 -29.29 52.67 12.17
CA ALA A 518 -28.29 51.69 12.56
C ALA A 518 -28.92 50.63 13.49
N ILE A 519 -28.88 49.40 13.06
CA ILE A 519 -29.34 48.25 13.87
C ILE A 519 -28.27 47.90 14.91
N ALA A 520 -28.66 47.88 16.18
CA ALA A 520 -27.72 47.56 17.24
C ALA A 520 -27.44 46.04 17.31
N ILE A 521 -26.16 45.69 17.33
CA ILE A 521 -25.69 44.32 17.54
C ILE A 521 -25.50 44.10 19.05
N ILE A 522 -26.24 43.15 19.63
CA ILE A 522 -26.19 42.85 21.08
C ILE A 522 -25.27 41.67 21.39
N ASN A 523 -25.03 40.82 20.44
CA ASN A 523 -24.11 39.68 20.60
C ASN A 523 -23.51 39.29 19.26
N THR A 524 -22.27 38.82 19.30
CA THR A 524 -21.56 38.22 18.16
C THR A 524 -21.01 36.90 18.59
N ARG A 525 -21.45 35.82 17.95
CA ARG A 525 -20.99 34.44 18.21
C ARG A 525 -20.27 33.91 16.99
N VAL A 526 -19.14 33.28 17.22
CA VAL A 526 -18.38 32.55 16.20
C VAL A 526 -18.59 31.05 16.43
N ASP A 527 -18.97 30.33 15.37
CA ASP A 527 -19.25 28.90 15.40
C ASP A 527 -18.57 28.26 14.17
N GLY A 528 -17.34 27.78 14.37
CA GLY A 528 -16.50 27.31 13.25
C GLY A 528 -16.25 28.40 12.20
N SER A 529 -16.71 28.19 10.99
CA SER A 529 -16.64 29.15 9.88
C SER A 529 -17.83 30.11 9.81
N ALA A 530 -18.78 30.04 10.75
CA ALA A 530 -19.94 30.92 10.77
C ALA A 530 -19.81 32.02 11.84
N VAL A 531 -20.24 33.22 11.48
CA VAL A 531 -20.45 34.34 12.41
C VAL A 531 -21.94 34.61 12.50
N ILE A 532 -22.45 34.64 13.72
CA ILE A 532 -23.86 34.88 14.02
C ILE A 532 -23.97 36.21 14.77
N LEU A 533 -24.63 37.17 14.13
CA LEU A 533 -24.89 38.51 14.68
C LEU A 533 -26.30 38.55 15.25
N THR A 534 -26.44 38.64 16.58
CA THR A 534 -27.73 38.87 17.24
C THR A 534 -27.98 40.37 17.39
N THR A 535 -29.14 40.84 16.99
CA THR A 535 -29.47 42.27 16.85
C THR A 535 -30.69 42.67 17.66
N THR A 536 -30.86 43.96 17.83
CA THR A 536 -32.14 44.55 18.32
C THR A 536 -32.67 45.51 17.26
N GLY A 537 -33.99 45.55 17.10
CA GLY A 537 -34.64 46.51 16.21
C GLY A 537 -34.75 46.07 14.76
N MET A 538 -34.31 44.88 14.39
CA MET A 538 -34.73 44.29 13.13
C MET A 538 -36.21 43.93 13.19
N THR A 539 -36.94 44.35 12.16
CA THR A 539 -38.36 44.01 11.97
C THR A 539 -38.49 43.37 10.57
N PRO A 540 -37.92 42.18 10.36
CA PRO A 540 -37.83 41.65 9.03
C PRO A 540 -39.22 41.38 8.44
N GLN A 541 -39.50 42.06 7.34
CA GLN A 541 -40.65 41.84 6.47
C GLN A 541 -40.16 41.13 5.22
N GLU A 542 -41.06 40.54 4.47
CA GLU A 542 -40.73 39.92 3.19
C GLU A 542 -40.03 40.93 2.26
N ASP A 543 -38.90 40.55 1.68
CA ASP A 543 -38.03 41.32 0.82
C ASP A 543 -37.29 42.53 1.49
N GLU A 544 -37.36 42.70 2.82
CA GLU A 544 -36.61 43.73 3.52
C GLU A 544 -35.11 43.54 3.44
N ARG A 545 -34.37 44.62 3.19
CA ARG A 545 -32.92 44.56 2.91
C ARG A 545 -32.13 45.25 4.02
N TYR A 546 -31.09 44.53 4.46
CA TYR A 546 -30.13 45.09 5.42
C TYR A 546 -28.75 45.18 4.79
N GLU A 547 -28.10 46.30 4.95
CA GLU A 547 -26.69 46.49 4.61
C GLU A 547 -25.84 46.07 5.80
N VAL A 548 -24.94 45.10 5.61
CA VAL A 548 -23.99 44.64 6.63
C VAL A 548 -22.58 44.98 6.18
N ILE A 549 -21.87 45.76 6.96
CA ILE A 549 -20.47 46.13 6.72
C ILE A 549 -19.60 45.34 7.68
N LEU A 550 -18.64 44.59 7.12
CA LEU A 550 -17.65 43.79 7.83
C LEU A 550 -16.29 44.48 7.76
N LYS A 551 -15.61 44.58 8.91
CA LYS A 551 -14.31 45.25 9.00
C LYS A 551 -13.32 44.37 9.75
N ASN A 552 -12.06 44.37 9.32
CA ASN A 552 -10.94 43.78 10.07
C ASN A 552 -11.11 42.33 10.51
N LEU A 553 -11.97 41.56 9.83
CA LEU A 553 -12.11 40.12 10.09
C LEU A 553 -10.87 39.38 9.58
N ARG A 554 -10.38 38.48 10.39
CA ARG A 554 -9.16 37.74 10.10
C ARG A 554 -9.38 36.24 10.35
N ASP A 555 -8.66 35.43 9.59
CA ASP A 555 -8.47 34.02 9.90
C ASP A 555 -7.46 33.80 11.05
N PHE A 556 -7.12 32.56 11.33
CA PHE A 556 -6.13 32.21 12.33
C PHE A 556 -4.68 32.46 11.89
N ALA A 557 -4.39 32.61 10.60
CA ALA A 557 -3.10 33.04 10.06
C ALA A 557 -2.89 34.55 10.16
N GLY A 558 -3.96 35.31 10.38
CA GLY A 558 -3.96 36.77 10.44
C GLY A 558 -4.30 37.44 9.10
N ASN A 559 -4.66 36.68 8.06
CA ASN A 559 -5.07 37.23 6.78
C ASN A 559 -6.40 37.95 6.94
N ILE A 560 -6.48 39.18 6.41
CA ILE A 560 -7.67 39.99 6.54
C ILE A 560 -8.61 39.77 5.35
N ILE A 561 -9.91 39.76 5.60
CA ILE A 561 -10.93 39.70 4.55
C ILE A 561 -10.72 40.79 3.49
N ILE A 562 -10.84 40.41 2.20
CA ILE A 562 -10.65 41.36 1.08
C ILE A 562 -11.94 41.46 0.26
N PRO A 563 -12.44 42.73 0.02
CA PRO A 563 -11.96 44.00 0.58
C PRO A 563 -12.30 44.16 2.07
N SER A 564 -11.56 45.01 2.77
CA SER A 564 -11.89 45.41 4.14
C SER A 564 -11.95 46.94 4.20
N PRO A 565 -13.14 47.55 4.44
CA PRO A 565 -14.41 46.90 4.76
C PRO A 565 -15.07 46.20 3.57
N ARG A 566 -15.83 45.16 3.89
CA ARG A 566 -16.68 44.42 2.96
C ARG A 566 -18.15 44.72 3.23
N THR A 567 -18.89 45.10 2.21
CA THR A 567 -20.33 45.35 2.32
C THR A 567 -21.13 44.22 1.72
N LEU A 568 -22.16 43.77 2.43
CA LEU A 568 -23.13 42.78 2.00
C LEU A 568 -24.53 43.35 2.03
N THR A 569 -25.39 42.88 1.14
CA THR A 569 -26.83 43.09 1.23
C THR A 569 -27.49 41.78 1.62
N VAL A 570 -28.10 41.74 2.79
CA VAL A 570 -28.84 40.57 3.30
C VAL A 570 -30.32 40.84 3.12
N ILE A 571 -31.03 39.92 2.49
CA ILE A 571 -32.43 40.04 2.15
C ILE A 571 -33.23 39.04 2.97
N GLN A 572 -34.33 39.51 3.58
CA GLN A 572 -35.27 38.62 4.26
C GLN A 572 -35.99 37.75 3.22
N ARG A 573 -35.79 36.48 3.29
CA ARG A 573 -36.59 35.45 2.58
C ARG A 573 -37.39 34.69 3.62
N ASP A 574 -38.51 34.10 3.23
CA ASP A 574 -39.45 33.40 4.13
C ASP A 574 -38.77 32.67 5.29
N LEU A 575 -39.03 33.13 6.53
CA LEU A 575 -38.70 32.37 7.72
C LEU A 575 -39.64 31.16 7.79
N PRO A 576 -39.13 29.93 8.12
CA PRO A 576 -40.02 28.82 8.37
C PRO A 576 -40.94 29.19 9.54
N VAL A 577 -42.25 29.17 9.33
CA VAL A 577 -43.25 29.37 10.35
C VAL A 577 -43.07 28.28 11.40
N THR A 578 -42.52 28.66 12.55
CA THR A 578 -42.59 27.79 13.74
C THR A 578 -44.05 27.69 14.14
N GLU A 579 -44.70 26.57 13.81
CA GLU A 579 -46.01 26.25 14.39
C GLU A 579 -45.86 26.29 15.94
N ALA A 580 -46.52 27.30 16.52
CA ALA A 580 -46.67 27.37 17.97
C ALA A 580 -47.45 26.12 18.40
N THR A 581 -46.78 25.16 19.00
CA THR A 581 -47.43 24.06 19.72
C THR A 581 -48.19 24.67 20.90
N ASN A 582 -49.45 25.04 20.65
CA ASN A 582 -50.44 25.22 21.72
C ASN A 582 -50.75 23.83 22.32
N GLY A 583 -50.34 23.57 23.55
CA GLY A 583 -50.68 22.39 24.32
C GLY A 583 -50.15 22.51 25.72
#